data_9d02a8c96cdffc7230f2908198b4ec3f
#
_entry.id   9d02a8c96cdffc7230f2908198b4ec3f
#
_cell.length_a   1.000
_cell.length_b   1.000
_cell.length_c   1.000
_cell.angle_alpha   90.00
_cell.angle_beta   90.00
_cell.angle_gamma   90.00
#
_symmetry.space_group_name_H-M   'P 1'
#
loop_
_entity.id
_entity.type
_entity.pdbx_description
1 polymer ?
#
loop_
_entity_poly.entity_id
_entity_poly.type
_entity_poly.pdbx_seq_one_letter_code
_entity_poly.pdbx_strand_id
1 'polypeptide(L)'
;VTKTLKNSWDGSETKYTVKEIVPTRRNTANIENAVMLGYNTDVKHNGGVALGSDSVASRDKGIVGYDPSRNATSTEGSPAWKSTAAALSVGNSTGDTVLTRQITNVAAGSEDTDAVNVAQLKRIATESVSTMEHRFSQVDTHINQVDSRVKRVGAGAAALAALHPQEFDPYDKWNVAAGYGNYRGANAMALGIFYRPN
;
A
#
# COMPACT_ATOMS: atom_id res chain seq x y z
N VAL A 1 53.52 0.01 -4.89
CA VAL A 1 54.74 0.81 -5.01
C VAL A 1 55.86 0.04 -4.33
N THR A 2 57.00 -0.08 -5.02
CA THR A 2 58.19 -0.69 -4.43
C THR A 2 59.01 0.43 -3.78
N LYS A 3 59.27 0.34 -2.50
CA LYS A 3 60.12 1.25 -1.76
C LYS A 3 61.45 0.54 -1.42
N THR A 4 62.54 1.32 -1.44
CA THR A 4 63.87 0.81 -1.06
C THR A 4 64.27 1.47 0.24
N LEU A 5 64.62 0.63 1.22
CA LEU A 5 65.32 1.08 2.44
C LEU A 5 66.81 0.85 2.28
N LYS A 6 67.58 1.91 2.47
CA LYS A 6 69.02 1.83 2.49
C LYS A 6 69.49 1.78 3.93
N ASN A 7 70.21 0.72 4.28
CA ASN A 7 70.83 0.58 5.58
C ASN A 7 71.96 1.59 5.70
N SER A 8 71.94 2.44 6.70
CA SER A 8 72.94 3.48 6.91
C SER A 8 74.26 2.98 7.42
N TRP A 9 74.38 1.70 7.85
CA TRP A 9 75.57 1.09 8.41
C TRP A 9 76.44 0.39 7.37
N ASP A 10 75.85 -0.32 6.44
CA ASP A 10 76.56 -1.17 5.48
C ASP A 10 76.18 -0.81 4.02
N GLY A 11 75.37 0.15 3.82
CA GLY A 11 74.93 0.57 2.50
C GLY A 11 73.98 -0.40 1.77
N SER A 12 73.60 -1.53 2.41
CA SER A 12 72.76 -2.54 1.82
C SER A 12 71.32 -1.95 1.50
N GLU A 13 70.76 -2.39 0.43
CA GLU A 13 69.43 -1.97 0.01
C GLU A 13 68.44 -3.12 0.14
N THR A 14 67.41 -2.91 0.93
CA THR A 14 66.27 -3.83 1.02
C THR A 14 65.07 -3.27 0.29
N LYS A 15 64.61 -3.99 -0.76
CA LYS A 15 63.40 -3.65 -1.52
C LYS A 15 62.23 -4.33 -0.88
N TYR A 16 61.19 -3.54 -0.55
CA TYR A 16 59.94 -4.07 -0.07
C TYR A 16 58.77 -3.45 -0.84
N THR A 17 57.75 -4.28 -1.10
CA THR A 17 56.54 -3.80 -1.82
C THR A 17 55.52 -3.33 -0.79
N VAL A 18 55.21 -2.06 -0.81
CA VAL A 18 54.08 -1.51 -0.06
C VAL A 18 52.85 -1.51 -0.98
N LYS A 19 51.79 -2.21 -0.59
CA LYS A 19 50.47 -1.99 -1.18
C LYS A 19 49.98 -0.63 -0.69
N GLU A 20 50.21 0.39 -1.47
CA GLU A 20 49.60 1.68 -1.25
C GLU A 20 48.19 1.60 -1.76
N ILE A 21 47.21 1.72 -0.86
CA ILE A 21 45.82 1.93 -1.25
C ILE A 21 45.73 3.40 -1.70
N VAL A 22 45.94 3.61 -2.97
CA VAL A 22 45.62 4.90 -3.59
C VAL A 22 44.12 4.93 -3.70
N PRO A 23 43.43 5.83 -3.00
CA PRO A 23 42.01 6.01 -3.23
C PRO A 23 41.81 6.43 -4.69
N THR A 24 41.29 5.51 -5.50
CA THR A 24 40.94 5.80 -6.87
C THR A 24 39.72 6.70 -6.80
N ARG A 25 39.97 8.01 -6.81
CA ARG A 25 38.93 8.99 -6.95
C ARG A 25 38.36 8.81 -8.36
N ARG A 26 37.22 8.19 -8.51
CA ARG A 26 36.40 8.34 -9.70
C ARG A 26 35.97 9.79 -9.76
N ASN A 27 36.71 10.55 -10.54
CA ASN A 27 36.46 11.96 -10.62
C ASN A 27 35.22 12.21 -11.44
N THR A 28 34.23 12.78 -10.81
CA THR A 28 33.29 13.65 -11.48
C THR A 28 33.83 15.06 -11.30
N ALA A 29 34.46 15.57 -12.34
CA ALA A 29 34.91 16.94 -12.35
C ALA A 29 33.77 17.86 -11.95
N ASN A 30 34.05 18.82 -11.04
CA ASN A 30 33.15 19.89 -10.60
C ASN A 30 31.95 19.45 -9.70
N ILE A 31 32.05 18.38 -8.91
CA ILE A 31 31.07 18.04 -7.87
C ILE A 31 31.48 18.70 -6.55
N GLU A 32 30.59 19.49 -5.98
CA GLU A 32 30.77 20.19 -4.70
C GLU A 32 29.91 19.61 -3.60
N ASN A 33 30.36 19.72 -2.34
CA ASN A 33 29.62 19.31 -1.15
C ASN A 33 29.16 17.84 -1.14
N ALA A 34 29.90 16.96 -1.81
CA ALA A 34 29.59 15.54 -1.91
C ALA A 34 30.27 14.73 -0.78
N VAL A 35 29.62 13.67 -0.32
CA VAL A 35 30.20 12.68 0.61
C VAL A 35 30.34 11.36 -0.13
N MET A 36 31.57 10.84 -0.20
CA MET A 36 31.90 9.53 -0.77
C MET A 36 32.66 8.72 0.27
N LEU A 37 32.02 7.69 0.83
CA LEU A 37 32.62 6.85 1.87
C LEU A 37 32.56 5.37 1.46
N GLY A 38 33.68 4.85 1.04
CA GLY A 38 33.85 3.45 0.60
C GLY A 38 34.75 3.35 -0.63
N TYR A 39 35.18 2.11 -0.93
CA TYR A 39 35.96 1.84 -2.13
C TYR A 39 35.10 2.07 -3.39
N ASN A 40 35.64 2.72 -4.42
CA ASN A 40 34.99 2.90 -5.71
C ASN A 40 33.60 3.56 -5.64
N THR A 41 33.38 4.44 -4.65
CA THR A 41 32.15 5.24 -4.54
C THR A 41 32.16 6.38 -5.55
N ASP A 42 30.98 6.81 -6.01
CA ASP A 42 30.83 7.92 -6.95
C ASP A 42 29.58 8.76 -6.66
N VAL A 43 29.66 10.06 -6.95
CA VAL A 43 28.55 11.01 -6.81
C VAL A 43 28.43 11.80 -8.12
N LYS A 44 27.25 11.87 -8.69
CA LYS A 44 27.00 12.53 -9.98
C LYS A 44 26.46 13.96 -9.88
N HIS A 45 25.97 14.36 -8.71
CA HIS A 45 25.33 15.67 -8.49
C HIS A 45 25.83 16.32 -7.19
N ASN A 46 25.91 17.66 -7.18
CA ASN A 46 26.34 18.42 -6.02
C ASN A 46 25.47 18.10 -4.79
N GLY A 47 26.11 17.96 -3.63
CA GLY A 47 25.44 17.63 -2.38
C GLY A 47 25.02 16.16 -2.25
N GLY A 48 25.35 15.29 -3.22
CA GLY A 48 25.04 13.86 -3.15
C GLY A 48 25.90 13.11 -2.15
N VAL A 49 25.40 11.99 -1.66
CA VAL A 49 26.05 11.13 -0.66
C VAL A 49 26.08 9.68 -1.16
N ALA A 50 27.27 9.08 -1.25
CA ALA A 50 27.47 7.67 -1.59
C ALA A 50 28.15 6.93 -0.42
N LEU A 51 27.47 5.93 0.16
CA LEU A 51 27.96 5.17 1.30
C LEU A 51 28.12 3.69 0.96
N GLY A 52 29.29 3.15 1.26
CA GLY A 52 29.65 1.74 1.02
C GLY A 52 30.31 1.53 -0.33
N SER A 53 31.16 0.49 -0.43
CA SER A 53 31.94 0.19 -1.64
C SER A 53 31.03 0.05 -2.87
N ASP A 54 31.46 0.60 -3.99
CA ASP A 54 30.77 0.60 -5.28
C ASP A 54 29.42 1.33 -5.31
N SER A 55 29.10 2.10 -4.27
CA SER A 55 27.86 2.91 -4.25
C SER A 55 27.99 4.11 -5.16
N VAL A 56 26.89 4.43 -5.87
CA VAL A 56 26.80 5.59 -6.77
C VAL A 56 25.56 6.41 -6.47
N ALA A 57 25.74 7.68 -6.12
CA ALA A 57 24.64 8.64 -5.96
C ALA A 57 24.41 9.36 -7.30
N SER A 58 23.41 8.89 -8.07
CA SER A 58 23.16 9.32 -9.43
C SER A 58 21.91 10.19 -9.61
N ARG A 59 21.13 10.42 -8.58
CA ARG A 59 19.90 11.22 -8.65
C ARG A 59 20.14 12.63 -8.10
N ASP A 60 19.67 13.62 -8.85
CA ASP A 60 19.69 15.00 -8.40
C ASP A 60 18.52 15.32 -7.49
N LYS A 61 18.51 16.53 -6.93
CA LYS A 61 17.36 17.12 -6.25
C LYS A 61 16.17 17.27 -7.19
N GLY A 62 14.97 17.41 -6.62
CA GLY A 62 13.75 17.69 -7.38
C GLY A 62 13.09 16.45 -7.97
N ILE A 63 13.56 15.26 -7.64
CA ILE A 63 12.91 14.00 -8.03
C ILE A 63 11.67 13.77 -7.18
N VAL A 64 10.54 13.58 -7.87
CA VAL A 64 9.24 13.30 -7.23
C VAL A 64 9.12 11.81 -6.97
N GLY A 65 8.60 11.46 -5.79
CA GLY A 65 8.40 10.09 -5.34
C GLY A 65 7.22 9.38 -6.04
N TYR A 66 7.22 8.06 -5.96
CA TYR A 66 6.11 7.23 -6.42
C TYR A 66 4.97 7.27 -5.40
N ASP A 67 3.75 7.49 -5.88
CA ASP A 67 2.51 7.48 -5.09
C ASP A 67 1.74 6.17 -5.34
N PRO A 68 1.71 5.25 -4.35
CA PRO A 68 1.01 3.97 -4.50
C PRO A 68 -0.49 4.11 -4.66
N SER A 69 -1.11 5.17 -4.14
CA SER A 69 -2.55 5.40 -4.25
C SER A 69 -2.99 5.71 -5.69
N ARG A 70 -2.09 6.25 -6.47
CA ARG A 70 -2.30 6.65 -7.88
C ARG A 70 -1.66 5.67 -8.86
N ASN A 71 -0.85 4.75 -8.38
CA ASN A 71 0.03 3.89 -9.20
C ASN A 71 0.88 4.69 -10.20
N ALA A 72 1.36 5.86 -9.79
CA ALA A 72 2.09 6.82 -10.61
C ALA A 72 3.02 7.70 -9.76
N THR A 73 3.78 8.58 -10.39
CA THR A 73 4.53 9.62 -9.72
C THR A 73 3.57 10.61 -9.04
N SER A 74 3.88 11.03 -7.81
CA SER A 74 3.08 12.01 -7.06
C SER A 74 2.97 13.33 -7.83
N THR A 75 1.87 14.03 -7.64
CA THR A 75 1.68 15.41 -8.13
C THR A 75 1.96 16.45 -7.06
N GLU A 76 2.31 16.01 -5.85
CA GLU A 76 2.59 16.89 -4.73
C GLU A 76 4.02 17.42 -4.76
N GLY A 77 4.19 18.66 -4.36
CA GLY A 77 5.49 19.36 -4.34
C GLY A 77 6.13 19.50 -2.96
N SER A 78 5.49 18.94 -1.91
CA SER A 78 6.03 19.00 -0.55
C SER A 78 7.33 18.21 -0.39
N PRO A 79 8.18 18.51 0.61
CA PRO A 79 9.41 17.76 0.86
C PRO A 79 9.21 16.26 1.13
N ALA A 80 8.03 15.84 1.58
CA ALA A 80 7.69 14.43 1.74
C ALA A 80 7.59 13.68 0.41
N TRP A 81 7.24 14.37 -0.69
CA TRP A 81 7.03 13.78 -2.00
C TRP A 81 8.09 14.15 -3.04
N LYS A 82 8.82 15.24 -2.81
CA LYS A 82 9.83 15.74 -3.75
C LYS A 82 11.14 16.02 -3.04
N SER A 83 12.23 15.40 -3.50
CA SER A 83 13.54 15.58 -2.90
C SER A 83 14.03 17.02 -3.01
N THR A 84 14.56 17.57 -1.94
CA THR A 84 15.12 18.93 -1.87
C THR A 84 16.63 18.98 -2.05
N ALA A 85 17.31 17.84 -1.90
CA ALA A 85 18.75 17.65 -2.10
C ALA A 85 19.02 16.46 -3.01
N ALA A 86 20.26 16.33 -3.50
CA ALA A 86 20.71 15.17 -4.24
C ALA A 86 20.69 13.91 -3.36
N ALA A 87 20.59 12.75 -3.98
CA ALA A 87 20.33 11.49 -3.28
C ALA A 87 21.46 11.06 -2.35
N LEU A 88 21.07 10.42 -1.24
CA LEU A 88 21.91 9.49 -0.51
C LEU A 88 21.76 8.10 -1.11
N SER A 89 22.86 7.47 -1.55
CA SER A 89 22.87 6.14 -2.12
C SER A 89 23.73 5.18 -1.29
N VAL A 90 23.17 4.01 -1.01
CA VAL A 90 23.89 2.89 -0.39
C VAL A 90 24.15 1.75 -1.38
N GLY A 91 23.95 2.01 -2.67
CA GLY A 91 24.10 1.02 -3.74
C GLY A 91 24.39 1.65 -5.09
N ASN A 92 24.19 0.89 -6.16
CA ASN A 92 24.44 1.33 -7.51
C ASN A 92 23.40 0.72 -8.47
N SER A 93 22.76 1.54 -9.29
CA SER A 93 21.83 1.12 -10.35
C SER A 93 22.25 1.64 -11.73
N THR A 94 23.49 2.16 -11.88
CA THR A 94 23.97 2.78 -13.11
C THR A 94 24.78 1.83 -14.01
N GLY A 95 25.06 0.61 -13.59
CA GLY A 95 25.80 -0.40 -14.34
C GLY A 95 24.95 -1.60 -14.72
N ASP A 96 25.57 -2.58 -15.35
CA ASP A 96 24.92 -3.85 -15.74
C ASP A 96 24.48 -4.71 -14.54
N THR A 97 25.11 -4.49 -13.40
CA THR A 97 24.80 -5.20 -12.16
C THR A 97 24.25 -4.21 -11.11
N VAL A 98 23.03 -4.44 -10.66
CA VAL A 98 22.41 -3.63 -9.61
C VAL A 98 22.95 -4.06 -8.25
N LEU A 99 23.49 -3.09 -7.49
CA LEU A 99 23.95 -3.28 -6.12
C LEU A 99 22.95 -2.66 -5.17
N THR A 100 22.41 -3.45 -4.25
CA THR A 100 21.50 -2.99 -3.21
C THR A 100 22.00 -3.36 -1.82
N ARG A 101 21.58 -2.60 -0.78
CA ARG A 101 21.83 -2.89 0.62
C ARG A 101 20.58 -2.71 1.45
N GLN A 102 20.44 -3.52 2.49
CA GLN A 102 19.44 -3.27 3.53
C GLN A 102 19.95 -2.18 4.47
N ILE A 103 19.05 -1.30 4.91
CA ILE A 103 19.29 -0.39 6.02
C ILE A 103 18.65 -1.05 7.25
N THR A 104 19.48 -1.50 8.18
CA THR A 104 19.04 -2.23 9.38
C THR A 104 19.02 -1.31 10.61
N ASN A 105 18.28 -1.73 11.66
CA ASN A 105 18.18 -1.02 12.94
C ASN A 105 17.55 0.39 12.80
N VAL A 106 16.64 0.56 11.84
CA VAL A 106 15.88 1.78 11.65
C VAL A 106 14.70 1.77 12.62
N ALA A 107 14.61 2.78 13.50
CA ALA A 107 13.45 2.99 14.35
C ALA A 107 12.23 3.40 13.51
N ALA A 108 11.03 3.32 14.11
CA ALA A 108 9.82 3.83 13.47
C ALA A 108 9.95 5.34 13.24
N GLY A 109 9.63 5.80 12.03
CA GLY A 109 9.57 7.21 11.71
C GLY A 109 8.43 7.91 12.47
N SER A 110 8.63 9.18 12.82
CA SER A 110 7.65 10.05 13.49
C SER A 110 7.12 11.15 12.58
N GLU A 111 7.89 11.51 11.56
CA GLU A 111 7.56 12.57 10.61
C GLU A 111 7.40 12.03 9.18
N ASP A 112 6.70 12.77 8.34
CA ASP A 112 6.42 12.38 6.94
C ASP A 112 7.67 12.18 6.07
N THR A 113 8.82 12.70 6.51
CA THR A 113 10.09 12.59 5.79
C THR A 113 11.00 11.51 6.36
N ASP A 114 10.58 10.79 7.40
CA ASP A 114 11.38 9.74 8.02
C ASP A 114 11.29 8.41 7.24
N ALA A 115 12.28 7.56 7.44
CA ALA A 115 12.25 6.22 6.89
C ALA A 115 11.23 5.34 7.63
N VAL A 116 10.40 4.62 6.87
CA VAL A 116 9.44 3.65 7.40
C VAL A 116 10.13 2.30 7.61
N ASN A 117 9.93 1.68 8.76
CA ASN A 117 10.39 0.32 9.01
C ASN A 117 9.31 -0.74 8.72
N VAL A 118 9.74 -2.01 8.68
CA VAL A 118 8.85 -3.15 8.36
C VAL A 118 7.73 -3.33 9.39
N ALA A 119 7.95 -2.93 10.66
CA ALA A 119 6.92 -3.05 11.69
C ALA A 119 5.74 -2.09 11.44
N GLN A 120 6.02 -0.86 11.03
CA GLN A 120 5.00 0.11 10.64
C GLN A 120 4.20 -0.38 9.43
N LEU A 121 4.87 -0.89 8.39
CA LEU A 121 4.21 -1.44 7.21
C LEU A 121 3.31 -2.64 7.54
N LYS A 122 3.79 -3.58 8.37
CA LYS A 122 2.97 -4.72 8.82
C LYS A 122 1.72 -4.28 9.57
N ARG A 123 1.82 -3.27 10.44
CA ARG A 123 0.66 -2.74 11.19
C ARG A 123 -0.39 -2.17 10.24
N ILE A 124 0.00 -1.33 9.28
CA ILE A 124 -0.92 -0.76 8.27
C ILE A 124 -1.60 -1.87 7.46
N ALA A 125 -0.85 -2.88 7.02
CA ALA A 125 -1.41 -4.00 6.28
C ALA A 125 -2.46 -4.77 7.11
N THR A 126 -2.18 -5.07 8.38
CA THR A 126 -3.11 -5.77 9.28
C THR A 126 -4.38 -4.95 9.52
N GLU A 127 -4.26 -3.64 9.79
CA GLU A 127 -5.40 -2.75 10.01
C GLU A 127 -6.27 -2.61 8.76
N SER A 128 -5.66 -2.56 7.58
CA SER A 128 -6.39 -2.51 6.31
C SER A 128 -7.21 -3.78 6.07
N VAL A 129 -6.64 -4.96 6.31
CA VAL A 129 -7.34 -6.24 6.20
C VAL A 129 -8.50 -6.31 7.19
N SER A 130 -8.26 -6.00 8.46
CA SER A 130 -9.29 -6.01 9.51
C SER A 130 -10.46 -5.06 9.18
N THR A 131 -10.17 -3.87 8.67
CA THR A 131 -11.19 -2.90 8.25
C THR A 131 -12.02 -3.44 7.08
N MET A 132 -11.39 -4.09 6.10
CA MET A 132 -12.10 -4.70 4.98
C MET A 132 -13.01 -5.86 5.44
N GLU A 133 -12.51 -6.75 6.29
CA GLU A 133 -13.31 -7.87 6.85
C GLU A 133 -14.55 -7.35 7.60
N HIS A 134 -14.39 -6.29 8.41
CA HIS A 134 -15.51 -5.67 9.11
C HIS A 134 -16.55 -5.09 8.13
N ARG A 135 -16.12 -4.42 7.07
CA ARG A 135 -17.02 -3.88 6.02
C ARG A 135 -17.73 -5.01 5.27
N PHE A 136 -17.05 -6.10 4.93
CA PHE A 136 -17.69 -7.26 4.29
C PHE A 136 -18.75 -7.87 5.19
N SER A 137 -18.45 -8.05 6.48
CA SER A 137 -19.43 -8.56 7.45
C SER A 137 -20.68 -7.66 7.57
N GLN A 138 -20.51 -6.33 7.51
CA GLN A 138 -21.64 -5.39 7.47
C GLN A 138 -22.48 -5.54 6.19
N VAL A 139 -21.82 -5.66 5.04
CA VAL A 139 -22.50 -5.87 3.74
C VAL A 139 -23.28 -7.19 3.75
N ASP A 140 -22.71 -8.28 4.23
CA ASP A 140 -23.39 -9.58 4.36
C ASP A 140 -24.63 -9.47 5.27
N THR A 141 -24.52 -8.75 6.38
CA THR A 141 -25.64 -8.49 7.27
C THR A 141 -26.76 -7.72 6.55
N HIS A 142 -26.42 -6.69 5.79
CA HIS A 142 -27.39 -5.93 5.00
C HIS A 142 -28.05 -6.78 3.91
N ILE A 143 -27.28 -7.60 3.20
CA ILE A 143 -27.81 -8.51 2.18
C ILE A 143 -28.83 -9.47 2.80
N ASN A 144 -28.51 -10.08 3.95
CA ASN A 144 -29.41 -10.97 4.66
C ASN A 144 -30.71 -10.27 5.12
N GLN A 145 -30.60 -9.02 5.56
CA GLN A 145 -31.77 -8.21 5.91
C GLN A 145 -32.66 -7.90 4.70
N VAL A 146 -32.06 -7.54 3.56
CA VAL A 146 -32.77 -7.29 2.31
C VAL A 146 -33.45 -8.56 1.81
N ASP A 147 -32.76 -9.71 1.79
CA ASP A 147 -33.34 -10.99 1.40
C ASP A 147 -34.54 -11.35 2.30
N SER A 148 -34.42 -11.17 3.60
CA SER A 148 -35.54 -11.39 4.55
C SER A 148 -36.73 -10.46 4.30
N ARG A 149 -36.49 -9.20 3.90
CA ARG A 149 -37.56 -8.26 3.53
C ARG A 149 -38.24 -8.67 2.22
N VAL A 150 -37.44 -9.04 1.22
CA VAL A 150 -37.97 -9.51 -0.08
C VAL A 150 -38.83 -10.76 0.10
N LYS A 151 -38.38 -11.72 0.92
CA LYS A 151 -39.17 -12.93 1.25
C LYS A 151 -40.51 -12.57 1.88
N ARG A 152 -40.53 -11.66 2.85
CA ARG A 152 -41.77 -11.20 3.52
C ARG A 152 -42.71 -10.47 2.57
N VAL A 153 -42.18 -9.60 1.71
CA VAL A 153 -42.97 -8.88 0.70
C VAL A 153 -43.58 -9.86 -0.30
N GLY A 154 -42.77 -10.84 -0.78
CA GLY A 154 -43.24 -11.87 -1.68
C GLY A 154 -44.35 -12.75 -1.06
N ALA A 155 -44.20 -13.16 0.20
CA ALA A 155 -45.24 -13.90 0.91
C ALA A 155 -46.52 -13.07 1.11
N GLY A 156 -46.39 -11.79 1.46
CA GLY A 156 -47.51 -10.86 1.59
C GLY A 156 -48.25 -10.67 0.27
N ALA A 157 -47.54 -10.48 -0.83
CA ALA A 157 -48.13 -10.40 -2.17
C ALA A 157 -48.86 -11.68 -2.57
N ALA A 158 -48.27 -12.86 -2.29
CA ALA A 158 -48.93 -14.12 -2.54
C ALA A 158 -50.19 -14.32 -1.69
N ALA A 159 -50.16 -13.90 -0.41
CA ALA A 159 -51.34 -13.95 0.46
C ALA A 159 -52.47 -13.02 -0.03
N LEU A 160 -52.13 -11.81 -0.48
CA LEU A 160 -53.10 -10.86 -1.07
C LEU A 160 -53.64 -11.39 -2.40
N ALA A 161 -52.85 -12.01 -3.24
CA ALA A 161 -53.27 -12.61 -4.50
C ALA A 161 -54.22 -13.81 -4.28
N ALA A 162 -54.05 -14.54 -3.17
CA ALA A 162 -54.93 -15.64 -2.78
C ALA A 162 -56.23 -15.16 -2.11
N LEU A 163 -56.32 -13.88 -1.78
CA LEU A 163 -57.51 -13.30 -1.11
C LEU A 163 -58.54 -12.91 -2.13
N HIS A 164 -59.61 -13.72 -2.26
CA HIS A 164 -60.75 -13.41 -3.08
C HIS A 164 -62.05 -13.64 -2.29
N PRO A 165 -63.10 -12.86 -2.57
CA PRO A 165 -64.42 -13.07 -1.97
C PRO A 165 -64.95 -14.45 -2.39
N GLN A 166 -65.58 -15.15 -1.47
CA GLN A 166 -66.42 -16.29 -1.76
C GLN A 166 -67.70 -15.81 -2.46
N GLU A 167 -68.50 -16.75 -3.03
CA GLU A 167 -69.83 -16.39 -3.51
C GLU A 167 -70.64 -15.77 -2.38
N PHE A 168 -71.29 -14.57 -2.66
CA PHE A 168 -72.12 -13.88 -1.67
C PHE A 168 -73.41 -14.66 -1.49
N ASP A 169 -73.74 -14.91 -0.22
CA ASP A 169 -75.09 -15.38 0.13
C ASP A 169 -76.11 -14.40 -0.41
N PRO A 170 -77.23 -14.85 -1.00
CA PRO A 170 -78.30 -13.96 -1.49
C PRO A 170 -78.84 -12.97 -0.45
N TYR A 171 -78.75 -13.33 0.83
CA TYR A 171 -79.26 -12.55 1.95
C TYR A 171 -78.21 -11.70 2.69
N ASP A 172 -76.92 -12.00 2.48
CA ASP A 172 -75.82 -11.30 3.15
C ASP A 172 -75.11 -10.34 2.17
N LYS A 173 -74.81 -9.15 2.69
CA LYS A 173 -74.06 -8.10 1.98
C LYS A 173 -72.57 -8.12 2.29
N TRP A 174 -72.17 -8.85 3.28
CA TRP A 174 -70.80 -8.94 3.76
C TRP A 174 -70.21 -10.33 3.54
N ASN A 175 -68.96 -10.32 3.11
CA ASN A 175 -68.17 -11.55 2.95
C ASN A 175 -66.81 -11.36 3.57
N VAL A 176 -66.35 -12.35 4.31
CA VAL A 176 -65.03 -12.36 4.93
C VAL A 176 -64.18 -13.48 4.30
N ALA A 177 -63.03 -13.13 3.82
CA ALA A 177 -62.11 -14.12 3.26
C ALA A 177 -60.70 -14.03 3.90
N ALA A 178 -59.98 -15.14 3.88
CA ALA A 178 -58.60 -15.22 4.30
C ALA A 178 -57.74 -15.82 3.17
N GLY A 179 -56.61 -15.22 2.91
CA GLY A 179 -55.60 -15.70 1.98
C GLY A 179 -54.31 -16.07 2.69
N TYR A 180 -53.68 -17.15 2.27
CA TYR A 180 -52.38 -17.58 2.74
C TYR A 180 -51.36 -17.54 1.60
N GLY A 181 -50.17 -17.01 1.88
CA GLY A 181 -49.08 -16.96 0.91
C GLY A 181 -47.79 -17.48 1.49
N ASN A 182 -47.04 -18.22 0.70
CA ASN A 182 -45.67 -18.63 0.99
C ASN A 182 -44.76 -18.17 -0.16
N TYR A 183 -43.60 -17.62 0.22
CA TYR A 183 -42.58 -17.25 -0.76
C TYR A 183 -41.18 -17.50 -0.19
N ARG A 184 -40.44 -18.40 -0.79
CA ARG A 184 -39.06 -18.77 -0.41
C ARG A 184 -38.90 -19.04 1.09
N GLY A 185 -39.89 -19.70 1.71
CA GLY A 185 -39.90 -20.09 3.13
C GLY A 185 -40.45 -19.03 4.10
N ALA A 186 -40.81 -17.82 3.62
CA ALA A 186 -41.58 -16.86 4.41
C ALA A 186 -43.08 -17.10 4.21
N ASN A 187 -43.86 -16.94 5.28
CA ASN A 187 -45.29 -17.13 5.29
C ASN A 187 -45.99 -15.80 5.60
N ALA A 188 -47.17 -15.56 5.00
CA ALA A 188 -48.02 -14.44 5.31
C ALA A 188 -49.50 -14.83 5.24
N MET A 189 -50.33 -14.13 5.97
CA MET A 189 -51.78 -14.25 5.91
C MET A 189 -52.36 -12.87 5.57
N ALA A 190 -53.38 -12.87 4.72
CA ALA A 190 -54.19 -11.71 4.42
C ALA A 190 -55.61 -11.97 4.84
N LEU A 191 -56.28 -10.98 5.43
CA LEU A 191 -57.70 -10.98 5.77
C LEU A 191 -58.38 -9.86 5.01
N GLY A 192 -59.53 -10.11 4.43
CA GLY A 192 -60.33 -9.14 3.68
C GLY A 192 -61.78 -9.21 4.03
N ILE A 193 -62.45 -8.06 4.07
CA ILE A 193 -63.88 -7.91 4.21
C ILE A 193 -64.38 -7.27 2.93
N PHE A 194 -65.38 -7.93 2.29
CA PHE A 194 -65.94 -7.49 1.04
C PHE A 194 -67.40 -7.12 1.26
N TYR A 195 -67.86 -6.02 0.64
CA TYR A 195 -69.25 -5.53 0.72
C TYR A 195 -69.84 -5.44 -0.69
N ARG A 196 -71.06 -6.00 -0.85
CA ARG A 196 -71.85 -5.92 -2.09
C ARG A 196 -72.93 -4.86 -1.93
N PRO A 197 -72.81 -3.69 -2.57
CA PRO A 197 -73.93 -2.73 -2.61
C PRO A 197 -75.13 -3.31 -3.40
N ASN A 198 -76.32 -2.82 -3.13
CA ASN A 198 -77.53 -3.22 -3.87
C ASN A 198 -77.41 -2.74 -5.29
#